data_72b73e007004adefa3945124105b9805
#
_entry.id   72b73e007004adefa3945124105b9805
#
_cell.length_a   1.000
_cell.length_b   1.000
_cell.length_c   1.000
_cell.angle_alpha   90.00
_cell.angle_beta   90.00
_cell.angle_gamma   90.00
#
_symmetry.space_group_name_H-M   'P 1'
#
loop_
_entity.id
_entity.type
_entity.pdbx_description
1 polymer ?
#
loop_
_entity_poly.entity_id
_entity_poly.type
_entity_poly.pdbx_seq_one_letter_code
_entity_poly.pdbx_strand_id
1 'polypeptide(L)'
;MLASCSSVPKIDEDLKSQLWFEHQTAITGINIWNLNGRLGVKDQKNSGTLNFLWEQSYADYELRFIGPLGQGTYILKNTTDGIVMHSPKNKITTANTIAELFHNALGWKLNIDGLKYWVRGIPEPDMSYTELKLDEKGRLIRMKQSGFSVNVSGYVVQNGISLPKKIAIKNDNMRLKLVIKKWKTYLDG
;
A
#
# COMPACT_ATOMS: atom_id res chain seq x y z
N MET A 1 -50.40 7.77 9.71
CA MET A 1 -49.00 8.06 9.32
C MET A 1 -48.26 6.75 9.24
N LEU A 2 -48.01 6.29 8.02
CA LEU A 2 -47.25 5.04 7.76
C LEU A 2 -45.81 5.43 7.58
N ALA A 3 -44.94 5.08 8.56
CA ALA A 3 -43.51 5.20 8.43
C ALA A 3 -43.00 4.09 7.51
N SER A 4 -42.69 4.44 6.26
CA SER A 4 -41.99 3.56 5.33
C SER A 4 -40.54 3.48 5.77
N CYS A 5 -40.17 2.42 6.49
CA CYS A 5 -38.77 2.04 6.64
C CYS A 5 -38.25 1.56 5.31
N SER A 6 -37.55 2.42 4.59
CA SER A 6 -36.73 2.07 3.43
C SER A 6 -35.55 1.23 3.91
N SER A 7 -35.70 -0.09 3.93
CA SER A 7 -34.57 -0.99 4.11
C SER A 7 -33.68 -0.91 2.86
N VAL A 8 -32.48 -0.35 2.99
CA VAL A 8 -31.43 -0.46 1.98
C VAL A 8 -31.20 -1.95 1.74
N PRO A 9 -31.33 -2.46 0.50
CA PRO A 9 -31.11 -3.87 0.21
C PRO A 9 -29.67 -4.24 0.59
N LYS A 10 -29.53 -5.20 1.51
CA LYS A 10 -28.22 -5.80 1.79
C LYS A 10 -27.77 -6.50 0.50
N ILE A 11 -26.62 -6.10 -0.02
CA ILE A 11 -25.98 -6.81 -1.13
C ILE A 11 -25.68 -8.23 -0.65
N ASP A 12 -26.04 -9.21 -1.49
CA ASP A 12 -25.78 -10.62 -1.27
C ASP A 12 -24.29 -10.86 -1.04
N GLU A 13 -23.93 -11.69 -0.05
CA GLU A 13 -22.53 -12.02 0.26
C GLU A 13 -21.84 -12.76 -0.92
N ASP A 14 -22.59 -13.51 -1.72
CA ASP A 14 -22.08 -14.17 -2.91
C ASP A 14 -21.72 -13.15 -3.98
N LEU A 15 -22.55 -12.13 -4.18
CA LEU A 15 -22.25 -11.02 -5.10
C LEU A 15 -21.03 -10.23 -4.65
N LYS A 16 -20.88 -9.97 -3.35
CA LYS A 16 -19.68 -9.31 -2.82
C LYS A 16 -18.41 -10.12 -3.07
N SER A 17 -18.50 -11.43 -2.88
CA SER A 17 -17.37 -12.34 -3.13
C SER A 17 -16.97 -12.35 -4.59
N GLN A 18 -17.93 -12.35 -5.50
CA GLN A 18 -17.69 -12.23 -6.94
C GLN A 18 -17.03 -10.89 -7.30
N LEU A 19 -17.58 -9.77 -6.83
CA LEU A 19 -17.03 -8.44 -7.05
C LEU A 19 -15.61 -8.30 -6.49
N TRP A 20 -15.34 -8.92 -5.36
CA TRP A 20 -14.00 -8.97 -4.78
C TRP A 20 -13.03 -9.73 -5.66
N PHE A 21 -13.41 -10.90 -6.16
CA PHE A 21 -12.57 -11.68 -7.07
C PHE A 21 -12.27 -10.91 -8.37
N GLU A 22 -13.29 -10.29 -8.98
CA GLU A 22 -13.13 -9.46 -10.17
C GLU A 22 -12.18 -8.28 -9.91
N HIS A 23 -12.34 -7.61 -8.75
CA HIS A 23 -11.48 -6.51 -8.35
C HIS A 23 -10.02 -6.94 -8.16
N GLN A 24 -9.79 -8.07 -7.47
CA GLN A 24 -8.44 -8.63 -7.30
C GLN A 24 -7.81 -8.97 -8.66
N THR A 25 -8.56 -9.61 -9.55
CA THR A 25 -8.09 -9.97 -10.89
C THR A 25 -7.66 -8.75 -11.69
N ALA A 26 -8.49 -7.70 -11.70
CA ALA A 26 -8.18 -6.45 -12.39
C ALA A 26 -6.92 -5.77 -11.82
N ILE A 27 -6.75 -5.76 -10.49
CA ILE A 27 -5.58 -5.17 -9.83
C ILE A 27 -4.31 -5.99 -10.08
N THR A 28 -4.42 -7.32 -10.08
CA THR A 28 -3.27 -8.22 -10.28
C THR A 28 -2.71 -8.09 -11.70
N GLY A 29 -3.56 -7.80 -12.68
CA GLY A 29 -3.15 -7.56 -14.06
C GLY A 29 -2.36 -6.25 -14.28
N ILE A 30 -2.28 -5.36 -13.26
CA ILE A 30 -1.52 -4.12 -13.38
C ILE A 30 -0.07 -4.36 -12.90
N ASN A 31 0.85 -4.55 -13.83
CA ASN A 31 2.26 -4.80 -13.54
C ASN A 31 3.11 -3.54 -13.53
N ILE A 32 2.69 -2.51 -14.28
CA ILE A 32 3.40 -1.24 -14.39
C ILE A 32 2.52 -0.12 -13.84
N TRP A 33 2.97 0.52 -12.78
CA TRP A 33 2.23 1.60 -12.14
C TRP A 33 3.14 2.54 -11.36
N ASN A 34 2.70 3.79 -11.23
CA ASN A 34 3.35 4.80 -10.42
C ASN A 34 2.33 5.41 -9.47
N LEU A 35 2.77 5.72 -8.28
CA LEU A 35 1.97 6.48 -7.33
C LEU A 35 2.83 7.51 -6.59
N ASN A 36 2.22 8.62 -6.21
CA ASN A 36 2.85 9.57 -5.32
C ASN A 36 1.87 10.03 -4.23
N GLY A 37 2.42 10.47 -3.11
CA GLY A 37 1.61 10.90 -2.00
C GLY A 37 2.39 11.32 -0.77
N ARG A 38 1.72 11.24 0.37
CA ARG A 38 2.29 11.44 1.70
C ARG A 38 2.27 10.16 2.50
N LEU A 39 3.37 9.88 3.17
CA LEU A 39 3.54 8.78 4.10
C LEU A 39 3.77 9.37 5.50
N GLY A 40 2.86 9.09 6.42
CA GLY A 40 3.06 9.28 7.85
C GLY A 40 3.55 7.97 8.47
N VAL A 41 4.62 8.04 9.22
CA VAL A 41 5.18 6.90 9.97
C VAL A 41 5.17 7.25 11.45
N LYS A 42 4.77 6.30 12.28
CA LYS A 42 4.89 6.39 13.72
C LYS A 42 5.26 5.03 14.28
N ASP A 43 6.36 4.95 15.01
CA ASP A 43 6.75 3.83 15.85
C ASP A 43 6.78 4.24 17.33
N GLN A 44 7.36 3.43 18.18
CA GLN A 44 7.44 3.71 19.62
C GLN A 44 8.34 4.91 19.96
N LYS A 45 9.33 5.22 19.12
CA LYS A 45 10.36 6.23 19.39
C LYS A 45 10.27 7.44 18.45
N ASN A 46 9.80 7.20 17.21
CA ASN A 46 9.87 8.16 16.13
C ASN A 46 8.50 8.40 15.50
N SER A 47 8.29 9.61 15.02
CA SER A 47 7.17 9.94 14.15
C SER A 47 7.60 10.97 13.12
N GLY A 48 7.05 10.86 11.92
CA GLY A 48 7.37 11.79 10.85
C GLY A 48 6.41 11.67 9.68
N THR A 49 6.48 12.67 8.82
CA THR A 49 5.75 12.68 7.55
C THR A 49 6.70 13.04 6.43
N LEU A 50 6.62 12.33 5.33
CA LEU A 50 7.42 12.59 4.12
C LEU A 50 6.57 12.44 2.87
N ASN A 51 7.01 13.06 1.79
CA ASN A 51 6.44 12.78 0.50
C ASN A 51 7.12 11.53 -0.07
N PHE A 52 6.39 10.78 -0.88
CA PHE A 52 6.95 9.60 -1.54
C PHE A 52 6.48 9.51 -2.99
N LEU A 53 7.33 8.90 -3.80
CA LEU A 53 7.06 8.47 -5.15
C LEU A 53 7.45 7.00 -5.24
N TRP A 54 6.58 6.18 -5.79
CA TRP A 54 6.83 4.78 -6.06
C TRP A 54 6.59 4.47 -7.52
N GLU A 55 7.59 3.96 -8.17
CA GLU A 55 7.54 3.47 -9.54
C GLU A 55 7.74 1.96 -9.51
N GLN A 56 6.80 1.22 -10.10
CA GLN A 56 6.81 -0.24 -10.16
C GLN A 56 6.75 -0.68 -11.61
N SER A 57 7.61 -1.61 -11.99
CA SER A 57 7.61 -2.28 -13.28
C SER A 57 7.89 -3.76 -13.07
N TYR A 58 6.86 -4.59 -13.10
CA TYR A 58 6.93 -6.02 -12.78
C TYR A 58 7.59 -6.29 -11.41
N ALA A 59 8.76 -6.90 -11.38
CA ALA A 59 9.54 -7.15 -10.18
C ALA A 59 10.34 -5.93 -9.73
N ASP A 60 10.67 -5.03 -10.66
CA ASP A 60 11.53 -3.89 -10.41
C ASP A 60 10.76 -2.70 -9.81
N TYR A 61 11.41 -2.00 -8.91
CA TYR A 61 10.82 -0.81 -8.31
C TYR A 61 11.86 0.23 -7.93
N GLU A 62 11.38 1.47 -7.90
CA GLU A 62 12.07 2.59 -7.27
C GLU A 62 11.12 3.32 -6.32
N LEU A 63 11.54 3.46 -5.05
CA LEU A 63 10.85 4.29 -4.06
C LEU A 63 11.72 5.50 -3.70
N ARG A 64 11.16 6.69 -3.83
CA ARG A 64 11.78 7.94 -3.38
C ARG A 64 11.02 8.48 -2.18
N PHE A 65 11.73 8.71 -1.09
CA PHE A 65 11.21 9.37 0.10
C PHE A 65 11.86 10.73 0.25
N ILE A 66 11.04 11.76 0.25
CA ILE A 66 11.48 13.16 0.27
C ILE A 66 11.10 13.74 1.63
N GLY A 67 12.10 14.04 2.44
CA GLY A 67 11.94 14.65 3.76
C GLY A 67 11.36 16.07 3.67
N PRO A 68 10.72 16.56 4.74
CA PRO A 68 10.26 17.94 4.80
C PRO A 68 11.46 18.91 4.81
N LEU A 69 11.25 20.13 4.29
CA LEU A 69 12.20 21.26 4.37
C LEU A 69 13.64 20.92 3.93
N GLY A 70 13.80 20.06 2.91
CA GLY A 70 15.13 19.80 2.35
C GLY A 70 16.02 18.84 3.17
N GLN A 71 15.46 18.08 4.11
CA GLN A 71 16.20 17.05 4.87
C GLN A 71 16.77 15.94 3.98
N GLY A 72 16.56 16.03 2.67
CA GLY A 72 17.15 15.16 1.65
C GLY A 72 16.17 14.13 1.10
N THR A 73 16.67 13.42 0.11
CA THR A 73 15.90 12.35 -0.57
C THR A 73 16.59 11.01 -0.32
N TYR A 74 15.81 10.01 0.04
CA TYR A 74 16.23 8.61 0.08
C TYR A 74 15.65 7.92 -1.15
N ILE A 75 16.48 7.19 -1.88
CA ILE A 75 16.06 6.43 -3.06
C ILE A 75 16.37 4.96 -2.81
N LEU A 76 15.33 4.16 -2.83
CA LEU A 76 15.37 2.72 -2.65
C LEU A 76 15.09 2.03 -3.97
N LYS A 77 15.93 1.08 -4.36
CA LYS A 77 15.77 0.27 -5.58
C LYS A 77 16.10 -1.19 -5.29
N ASN A 78 15.40 -2.10 -5.97
CA ASN A 78 15.93 -3.45 -6.10
C ASN A 78 16.92 -3.50 -7.26
N THR A 79 17.91 -4.36 -7.11
CA THR A 79 18.94 -4.68 -8.11
C THR A 79 19.10 -6.18 -8.18
N THR A 80 19.89 -6.67 -9.14
CA THR A 80 20.25 -8.10 -9.23
C THR A 80 20.97 -8.61 -7.97
N ASP A 81 21.67 -7.74 -7.27
CA ASP A 81 22.50 -8.07 -6.11
C ASP A 81 21.82 -7.78 -4.76
N GLY A 82 20.52 -7.48 -4.77
CA GLY A 82 19.74 -7.15 -3.58
C GLY A 82 19.10 -5.77 -3.64
N ILE A 83 18.91 -5.14 -2.50
CA ILE A 83 18.24 -3.85 -2.37
C ILE A 83 19.25 -2.79 -1.99
N VAL A 84 19.23 -1.67 -2.71
CA VAL A 84 20.14 -0.54 -2.52
C VAL A 84 19.34 0.69 -2.10
N MET A 85 19.79 1.38 -1.06
CA MET A 85 19.28 2.69 -0.68
C MET A 85 20.39 3.75 -0.78
N HIS A 86 20.10 4.76 -1.57
CA HIS A 86 20.86 6.00 -1.58
C HIS A 86 20.25 6.99 -0.59
N SER A 87 21.04 7.37 0.41
CA SER A 87 20.66 8.35 1.43
C SER A 87 21.23 9.72 1.09
N PRO A 88 20.76 10.80 1.71
CA PRO A 88 21.39 12.10 1.60
C PRO A 88 22.90 12.03 1.88
N LYS A 89 23.68 12.95 1.25
CA LYS A 89 25.16 12.98 1.33
C LYS A 89 25.85 11.76 0.69
N ASN A 90 25.22 11.15 -0.32
CA ASN A 90 25.77 10.05 -1.11
C ASN A 90 26.12 8.80 -0.28
N LYS A 91 25.53 8.61 0.88
CA LYS A 91 25.67 7.37 1.64
C LYS A 91 24.84 6.28 0.98
N ILE A 92 25.47 5.15 0.67
CA ILE A 92 24.84 3.96 0.10
C ILE A 92 24.73 2.91 1.20
N THR A 93 23.57 2.28 1.30
CA THR A 93 23.31 1.15 2.19
C THR A 93 22.67 0.03 1.36
N THR A 94 23.16 -1.18 1.51
CA THR A 94 22.66 -2.38 0.83
C THR A 94 22.08 -3.35 1.84
N ALA A 95 21.13 -4.16 1.41
CA ALA A 95 20.55 -5.23 2.21
C ALA A 95 19.89 -6.28 1.30
N ASN A 96 19.64 -7.46 1.84
CA ASN A 96 18.95 -8.51 1.10
C ASN A 96 17.42 -8.30 1.09
N THR A 97 16.89 -7.59 2.08
CA THR A 97 15.45 -7.31 2.21
C THR A 97 15.19 -5.85 2.52
N ILE A 98 14.00 -5.37 2.15
CA ILE A 98 13.56 -4.02 2.50
C ILE A 98 13.49 -3.84 4.02
N ALA A 99 13.07 -4.87 4.75
CA ALA A 99 12.99 -4.85 6.20
C ALA A 99 14.36 -4.62 6.85
N GLU A 100 15.37 -5.36 6.38
CA GLU A 100 16.76 -5.19 6.81
C GLU A 100 17.28 -3.79 6.49
N LEU A 101 17.01 -3.30 5.29
CA LEU A 101 17.43 -1.98 4.87
C LEU A 101 16.86 -0.86 5.76
N PHE A 102 15.56 -0.90 6.01
CA PHE A 102 14.91 0.09 6.88
C PHE A 102 15.39 -0.03 8.34
N HIS A 103 15.67 -1.25 8.80
CA HIS A 103 16.25 -1.44 10.12
C HIS A 103 17.64 -0.81 10.23
N ASN A 104 18.51 -1.09 9.27
CA ASN A 104 19.90 -0.62 9.26
C ASN A 104 20.02 0.89 9.02
N ALA A 105 19.17 1.44 8.14
CA ALA A 105 19.24 2.83 7.73
C ALA A 105 18.46 3.79 8.63
N LEU A 106 17.31 3.36 9.16
CA LEU A 106 16.35 4.22 9.85
C LEU A 106 15.96 3.70 11.25
N GLY A 107 16.46 2.52 11.64
CA GLY A 107 16.10 1.87 12.91
C GLY A 107 14.65 1.33 12.93
N TRP A 108 13.99 1.25 11.78
CA TRP A 108 12.60 0.82 11.69
C TRP A 108 12.49 -0.69 11.48
N LYS A 109 11.67 -1.34 12.29
CA LYS A 109 11.32 -2.75 12.12
C LYS A 109 10.07 -2.86 11.22
N LEU A 110 10.28 -2.69 9.92
CA LEU A 110 9.26 -2.80 8.88
C LEU A 110 9.40 -4.13 8.15
N ASN A 111 8.42 -5.00 8.27
CA ASN A 111 8.21 -6.05 7.28
C ASN A 111 7.18 -5.53 6.28
N ILE A 112 7.63 -5.15 5.09
CA ILE A 112 6.78 -4.50 4.10
C ILE A 112 6.70 -5.27 2.78
N ASP A 113 7.02 -6.57 2.79
CA ASP A 113 6.96 -7.40 1.58
C ASP A 113 5.54 -7.40 0.97
N GLY A 114 4.51 -7.39 1.83
CA GLY A 114 3.12 -7.23 1.41
C GLY A 114 2.74 -5.81 0.96
N LEU A 115 3.59 -4.79 1.18
CA LEU A 115 3.18 -3.39 0.98
C LEU A 115 2.79 -3.10 -0.49
N LYS A 116 3.48 -3.71 -1.47
CA LYS A 116 3.16 -3.53 -2.89
C LYS A 116 1.75 -4.02 -3.26
N TYR A 117 1.21 -4.96 -2.50
CA TYR A 117 -0.15 -5.47 -2.66
C TYR A 117 -1.14 -4.61 -1.88
N TRP A 118 -0.82 -4.30 -0.62
CA TRP A 118 -1.70 -3.54 0.27
C TRP A 118 -1.95 -2.11 -0.21
N VAL A 119 -0.96 -1.46 -0.84
CA VAL A 119 -1.16 -0.12 -1.43
C VAL A 119 -2.16 -0.16 -2.59
N ARG A 120 -2.30 -1.30 -3.26
CA ARG A 120 -3.28 -1.52 -4.33
C ARG A 120 -4.64 -2.02 -3.80
N GLY A 121 -4.77 -2.29 -2.49
CA GLY A 121 -6.00 -2.72 -1.85
C GLY A 121 -6.30 -4.21 -1.99
N ILE A 122 -5.28 -5.04 -2.19
CA ILE A 122 -5.37 -6.50 -2.28
C ILE A 122 -4.42 -7.16 -1.29
N PRO A 123 -4.65 -8.41 -0.88
CA PRO A 123 -3.72 -9.16 -0.06
C PRO A 123 -2.48 -9.58 -0.84
N GLU A 124 -1.39 -9.81 -0.11
CA GLU A 124 -0.21 -10.49 -0.63
C GLU A 124 -0.59 -11.93 -0.99
N PRO A 125 -0.27 -12.41 -2.20
CA PRO A 125 -0.50 -13.80 -2.59
C PRO A 125 0.23 -14.78 -1.66
N ASP A 126 -0.26 -16.02 -1.60
CA ASP A 126 0.33 -17.13 -0.86
C ASP A 126 0.44 -16.93 0.66
N MET A 127 -0.06 -15.80 1.17
CA MET A 127 -0.12 -15.50 2.59
C MET A 127 -1.57 -15.42 3.05
N SER A 128 -1.89 -16.18 4.10
CA SER A 128 -3.25 -16.16 4.68
C SER A 128 -3.61 -14.78 5.24
N TYR A 129 -4.86 -14.42 5.12
CA TYR A 129 -5.42 -13.20 5.72
C TYR A 129 -6.72 -13.50 6.47
N THR A 130 -7.06 -12.65 7.40
CA THR A 130 -8.27 -12.74 8.24
C THR A 130 -8.96 -11.39 8.35
N GLU A 131 -10.10 -11.34 9.00
CA GLU A 131 -10.91 -10.14 9.23
C GLU A 131 -11.19 -9.34 7.94
N LEU A 132 -11.42 -10.04 6.83
CA LEU A 132 -11.74 -9.40 5.56
C LEU A 132 -13.09 -8.68 5.67
N LYS A 133 -13.08 -7.38 5.39
CA LYS A 133 -14.28 -6.56 5.21
C LYS A 133 -14.23 -5.86 3.88
N LEU A 134 -15.30 -5.97 3.13
CA LEU A 134 -15.45 -5.37 1.80
C LEU A 134 -16.56 -4.32 1.83
N ASP A 135 -16.46 -3.33 0.95
CA ASP A 135 -17.55 -2.41 0.69
C ASP A 135 -18.57 -3.03 -0.30
N GLU A 136 -19.61 -2.28 -0.62
CA GLU A 136 -20.68 -2.71 -1.54
C GLU A 136 -20.21 -2.94 -2.99
N LYS A 137 -19.00 -2.48 -3.32
CA LYS A 137 -18.38 -2.68 -4.65
C LYS A 137 -17.32 -3.78 -4.63
N GLY A 138 -17.30 -4.63 -3.59
CA GLY A 138 -16.31 -5.69 -3.45
C GLY A 138 -14.87 -5.18 -3.23
N ARG A 139 -14.66 -3.96 -2.71
CA ARG A 139 -13.33 -3.41 -2.49
C ARG A 139 -12.94 -3.51 -1.01
N LEU A 140 -11.65 -3.68 -0.75
CA LEU A 140 -11.13 -3.82 0.60
C LEU A 140 -11.43 -2.60 1.49
N ILE A 141 -12.08 -2.83 2.63
CA ILE A 141 -12.16 -1.85 3.73
C ILE A 141 -11.11 -2.20 4.79
N ARG A 142 -11.01 -3.49 5.14
CA ARG A 142 -10.11 -3.96 6.20
C ARG A 142 -9.73 -5.41 5.99
N MET A 143 -8.49 -5.74 6.35
CA MET A 143 -8.01 -7.12 6.55
C MET A 143 -6.91 -7.16 7.59
N LYS A 144 -6.58 -8.35 8.07
CA LYS A 144 -5.35 -8.65 8.79
C LYS A 144 -4.52 -9.63 7.98
N GLN A 145 -3.24 -9.32 7.78
CA GLN A 145 -2.29 -10.18 7.08
C GLN A 145 -0.88 -9.96 7.64
N SER A 146 -0.10 -11.02 7.79
CA SER A 146 1.31 -10.98 8.23
C SER A 146 1.52 -10.16 9.53
N GLY A 147 0.58 -10.21 10.46
CA GLY A 147 0.62 -9.46 11.73
C GLY A 147 0.23 -7.98 11.62
N PHE A 148 -0.16 -7.52 10.44
CA PHE A 148 -0.63 -6.14 10.22
C PHE A 148 -2.14 -6.07 10.02
N SER A 149 -2.75 -5.01 10.55
CA SER A 149 -4.09 -4.58 10.17
C SER A 149 -3.97 -3.55 9.05
N VAL A 150 -4.55 -3.88 7.89
CA VAL A 150 -4.60 -3.01 6.71
C VAL A 150 -6.01 -2.45 6.59
N ASN A 151 -6.14 -1.14 6.54
CA ASN A 151 -7.43 -0.46 6.40
C ASN A 151 -7.35 0.50 5.22
N VAL A 152 -8.33 0.43 4.33
CA VAL A 152 -8.45 1.31 3.17
C VAL A 152 -9.66 2.22 3.37
N SER A 153 -9.47 3.51 3.18
CA SER A 153 -10.54 4.50 3.24
C SER A 153 -10.47 5.42 2.03
N GLY A 154 -11.46 5.29 1.18
CA GLY A 154 -11.56 6.03 -0.09
C GLY A 154 -10.77 5.38 -1.22
N TYR A 155 -11.35 5.49 -2.40
CA TYR A 155 -10.85 4.98 -3.65
C TYR A 155 -10.91 6.07 -4.72
N VAL A 156 -10.06 5.95 -5.72
CA VAL A 156 -10.12 6.72 -6.99
C VAL A 156 -10.19 5.73 -8.14
N VAL A 157 -10.82 6.15 -9.23
CA VAL A 157 -10.86 5.33 -10.46
C VAL A 157 -9.75 5.81 -11.39
N GLN A 158 -8.94 4.88 -11.85
CA GLN A 158 -7.89 5.11 -12.84
C GLN A 158 -8.01 4.01 -13.90
N ASN A 159 -8.17 4.38 -15.16
CA ASN A 159 -8.38 3.44 -16.28
C ASN A 159 -9.47 2.38 -16.00
N GLY A 160 -10.62 2.82 -15.42
CA GLY A 160 -11.72 1.93 -15.05
C GLY A 160 -11.52 1.11 -13.77
N ILE A 161 -10.33 1.12 -13.17
CA ILE A 161 -9.99 0.32 -11.99
C ILE A 161 -10.01 1.19 -10.73
N SER A 162 -10.65 0.70 -9.67
CA SER A 162 -10.67 1.36 -8.36
C SER A 162 -9.38 1.11 -7.60
N LEU A 163 -8.62 2.17 -7.28
CA LEU A 163 -7.37 2.10 -6.54
C LEU A 163 -7.48 2.89 -5.22
N PRO A 164 -6.84 2.43 -4.14
CA PRO A 164 -6.90 3.10 -2.85
C PRO A 164 -6.40 4.55 -2.91
N LYS A 165 -7.06 5.41 -2.12
CA LYS A 165 -6.65 6.80 -1.91
C LYS A 165 -6.02 7.02 -0.54
N LYS A 166 -6.51 6.33 0.47
CA LYS A 166 -5.98 6.42 1.84
C LYS A 166 -5.86 5.02 2.43
N ILE A 167 -4.70 4.72 2.97
CA ILE A 167 -4.40 3.42 3.56
C ILE A 167 -3.77 3.63 4.93
N ALA A 168 -4.22 2.87 5.91
CA ALA A 168 -3.61 2.79 7.22
C ALA A 168 -3.18 1.34 7.48
N ILE A 169 -1.90 1.15 7.74
CA ILE A 169 -1.29 -0.14 8.03
C ILE A 169 -0.71 -0.05 9.44
N LYS A 170 -1.05 -0.98 10.31
CA LYS A 170 -0.57 -0.94 11.70
C LYS A 170 -0.39 -2.32 12.27
N ASN A 171 0.58 -2.43 13.17
CA ASN A 171 0.73 -3.49 14.15
C ASN A 171 0.96 -2.86 15.55
N ASP A 172 1.37 -3.67 16.54
CA ASP A 172 1.59 -3.18 17.91
C ASP A 172 2.75 -2.18 18.02
N ASN A 173 3.72 -2.24 17.11
CA ASN A 173 4.95 -1.43 17.18
C ASN A 173 4.95 -0.24 16.22
N MET A 174 4.09 -0.26 15.19
CA MET A 174 4.18 0.69 14.10
C MET A 174 2.83 1.02 13.49
N ARG A 175 2.73 2.26 13.00
CA ARG A 175 1.61 2.75 12.19
C ARG A 175 2.12 3.51 10.99
N LEU A 176 1.66 3.09 9.81
CA LEU A 176 1.83 3.78 8.54
C LEU A 176 0.49 4.37 8.10
N LYS A 177 0.52 5.60 7.60
CA LYS A 177 -0.63 6.24 6.94
C LYS A 177 -0.19 6.76 5.59
N LEU A 178 -0.75 6.19 4.54
CA LEU A 178 -0.50 6.63 3.17
C LEU A 178 -1.71 7.44 2.68
N VAL A 179 -1.44 8.61 2.15
CA VAL A 179 -2.42 9.43 1.42
C VAL A 179 -1.90 9.58 0.01
N ILE A 180 -2.50 8.84 -0.92
CA ILE A 180 -2.11 8.83 -2.32
C ILE A 180 -2.76 10.02 -3.01
N LYS A 181 -1.95 10.85 -3.65
CA LYS A 181 -2.37 12.03 -4.40
C LYS A 181 -2.67 11.70 -5.85
N LYS A 182 -1.87 10.82 -6.44
CA LYS A 182 -1.98 10.47 -7.84
C LYS A 182 -1.56 9.02 -8.08
N TRP A 183 -2.33 8.33 -8.89
CA TRP A 183 -2.02 7.07 -9.53
C TRP A 183 -1.75 7.28 -11.00
N LYS A 184 -0.86 6.48 -11.59
CA LYS A 184 -0.74 6.21 -13.01
C LYS A 184 -0.60 4.71 -13.19
N THR A 185 -1.43 4.11 -14.01
CA THR A 185 -1.36 2.69 -14.34
C THR A 185 -1.18 2.55 -15.84
N TYR A 186 -0.40 1.56 -16.23
CA TYR A 186 -0.16 1.22 -17.62
C TYR A 186 -0.72 -0.19 -17.80
N LEU A 187 -1.67 -0.35 -18.70
CA LEU A 187 -2.20 -1.67 -19.05
C LEU A 187 -1.25 -2.25 -20.10
N ASP A 188 -0.84 -3.49 -19.90
CA ASP A 188 -0.13 -4.23 -20.94
C ASP A 188 -1.09 -4.40 -22.09
N GLY A 189 -0.75 -3.87 -23.27
CA GLY A 189 -1.57 -3.92 -24.48
C GLY A 189 -1.63 -5.31 -25.09
#